data_c52c698ad37350a2e2953a0f07b9daa1
#
_entry.id   c52c698ad37350a2e2953a0f07b9daa1
#
_cell.length_a   1.000
_cell.length_b   1.000
_cell.length_c   1.000
_cell.angle_alpha   90.00
_cell.angle_beta   90.00
_cell.angle_gamma   90.00
#
_symmetry.space_group_name_H-M   'P 1'
#
loop_
_entity.id
_entity.type
_entity.pdbx_description
1 polymer ?
#
loop_
_entity_poly.entity_id
_entity_poly.type
_entity_poly.pdbx_seq_one_letter_code
_entity_poly.pdbx_strand_id
1 'polypeptide(L)'
;HKNHVKLYYPAEGESKVITSASLLRSCFRMNPDRILMTEIRGAEAWDFLKASSSGHAGNITTVHESSPESAVLGIVQRCYMNPECQNLPFNVILRRVLSNIDIIMSIKYLDDEDFRFASGIYYKQLHVDDYFRKLKE
;
A
#
# COMPACT_ATOMS: atom_id res chain seq x y z
N HIS A 1 7.39 -14.24 16.44
CA HIS A 1 8.49 -14.56 15.51
C HIS A 1 9.82 -14.15 16.14
N LYS A 2 10.86 -14.98 16.10
CA LYS A 2 12.15 -14.70 16.78
C LYS A 2 12.94 -13.55 16.13
N ASN A 3 12.73 -13.29 14.85
CA ASN A 3 13.46 -12.29 14.06
C ASN A 3 12.51 -11.21 13.56
N HIS A 4 11.95 -10.38 14.43
CA HIS A 4 11.20 -9.21 14.03
C HIS A 4 11.64 -7.98 14.82
N VAL A 5 11.66 -6.85 14.15
CA VAL A 5 11.89 -5.53 14.74
C VAL A 5 10.59 -4.74 14.61
N LYS A 6 10.13 -4.15 15.70
CA LYS A 6 8.97 -3.25 15.71
C LYS A 6 9.45 -1.82 15.76
N LEU A 7 8.99 -1.02 14.83
CA LEU A 7 9.22 0.41 14.81
C LEU A 7 7.89 1.14 15.03
N TYR A 8 7.91 2.15 15.85
CA TYR A 8 6.75 2.96 16.19
C TYR A 8 7.03 4.41 15.85
N TYR A 9 6.02 5.12 15.39
CA TYR A 9 6.05 6.57 15.22
C TYR A 9 4.78 7.17 15.85
N PRO A 10 4.87 8.41 16.33
CA PRO A 10 3.70 9.09 16.88
C PRO A 10 2.65 9.33 15.82
N ALA A 11 1.43 9.60 16.24
CA ALA A 11 0.34 9.96 15.34
C ALA A 11 0.72 11.15 14.45
N GLU A 12 0.06 11.25 13.30
CA GLU A 12 0.36 12.28 12.29
C GLU A 12 0.25 13.68 12.93
N GLY A 13 1.30 14.49 12.82
CA GLY A 13 1.38 15.82 13.41
C GLY A 13 2.05 15.91 14.79
N GLU A 14 2.26 14.81 15.50
CA GLU A 14 2.90 14.82 16.82
C GLU A 14 4.43 14.93 16.76
N SER A 15 5.05 14.59 15.63
CA SER A 15 6.48 14.74 15.41
C SER A 15 6.79 15.17 13.99
N LYS A 16 7.67 16.19 13.85
CA LYS A 16 8.22 16.60 12.56
C LYS A 16 9.44 15.78 12.14
N VAL A 17 10.03 15.02 13.05
CA VAL A 17 11.31 14.31 12.85
C VAL A 17 11.07 12.84 12.54
N ILE A 18 10.14 12.20 13.25
CA ILE A 18 9.85 10.78 13.08
C ILE A 18 8.53 10.67 12.29
N THR A 19 8.64 10.27 11.04
CA THR A 19 7.52 10.07 10.11
C THR A 19 7.52 8.63 9.61
N SER A 20 6.39 8.16 9.08
CA SER A 20 6.29 6.85 8.40
C SER A 20 7.36 6.68 7.32
N ALA A 21 7.59 7.71 6.50
CA ALA A 21 8.63 7.73 5.47
C ALA A 21 10.05 7.62 6.05
N SER A 22 10.35 8.29 7.18
CA SER A 22 11.66 8.21 7.81
C SER A 22 11.92 6.83 8.42
N LEU A 23 10.89 6.21 9.03
CA LEU A 23 10.99 4.85 9.54
C LEU A 23 11.14 3.83 8.44
N LEU A 24 10.40 3.99 7.34
CA LEU A 24 10.52 3.10 6.19
C LEU A 24 11.94 3.11 5.61
N ARG A 25 12.56 4.31 5.48
CA ARG A 25 13.98 4.43 5.10
C ARG A 25 14.92 3.74 6.09
N SER A 26 14.61 3.78 7.38
CA SER A 26 15.39 3.07 8.41
C SER A 26 15.23 1.56 8.29
N CYS A 27 14.01 1.08 7.98
CA CYS A 27 13.76 -0.33 7.68
C CYS A 27 14.66 -0.85 6.56
N PHE A 28 14.81 -0.11 5.47
CA PHE A 28 15.67 -0.53 4.35
C PHE A 28 17.13 -0.75 4.76
N ARG A 29 17.65 0.07 5.67
CA ARG A 29 19.01 -0.08 6.19
C ARG A 29 19.21 -1.32 7.06
N MET A 30 18.12 -1.89 7.58
CA MET A 30 18.14 -3.14 8.35
C MET A 30 18.12 -4.37 7.45
N ASN A 31 17.99 -4.19 6.12
CA ASN A 31 17.90 -5.26 5.13
C ASN A 31 16.86 -6.34 5.50
N PRO A 32 15.59 -6.00 5.67
CA PRO A 32 14.57 -6.94 6.09
C PRO A 32 14.17 -7.87 4.94
N ASP A 33 13.80 -9.10 5.24
CA ASP A 33 13.18 -10.00 4.25
C ASP A 33 11.78 -9.50 3.86
N ARG A 34 11.05 -8.90 4.80
CA ARG A 34 9.67 -8.41 4.59
C ARG A 34 9.40 -7.18 5.43
N ILE A 35 8.61 -6.27 4.88
CA ILE A 35 8.12 -5.09 5.57
C ILE A 35 6.61 -5.27 5.79
N LEU A 36 6.21 -5.25 7.07
CA LEU A 36 4.82 -5.25 7.48
C LEU A 36 4.49 -3.82 7.95
N MET A 37 3.78 -3.10 7.12
CA MET A 37 3.35 -1.74 7.44
C MET A 37 1.90 -1.79 7.92
N THR A 38 1.61 -1.17 9.05
CA THR A 38 0.28 -1.25 9.67
C THR A 38 -0.79 -0.72 8.73
N GLU A 39 -0.55 0.44 8.11
CA GLU A 39 -1.52 1.10 7.24
C GLU A 39 -0.83 2.12 6.33
N ILE A 40 -1.37 2.29 5.13
CA ILE A 40 -1.04 3.40 4.23
C ILE A 40 -2.14 4.46 4.34
N ARG A 41 -1.78 5.66 4.82
CA ARG A 41 -2.70 6.80 4.96
C ARG A 41 -2.39 7.98 4.05
N GLY A 42 -1.13 8.15 3.66
CA GLY A 42 -0.68 9.34 2.96
C GLY A 42 0.55 9.13 2.07
N ALA A 43 1.45 10.09 2.10
CA ALA A 43 2.64 10.19 1.24
C ALA A 43 3.56 8.96 1.25
N GLU A 44 3.56 8.20 2.35
CA GLU A 44 4.34 6.96 2.50
C GLU A 44 3.94 5.86 1.51
N ALA A 45 2.77 5.98 0.88
CA ALA A 45 2.34 5.07 -0.18
C ALA A 45 3.42 4.91 -1.27
N TRP A 46 3.99 6.02 -1.72
CA TRP A 46 5.04 6.00 -2.74
C TRP A 46 6.33 5.32 -2.26
N ASP A 47 6.73 5.60 -1.03
CA ASP A 47 7.91 4.98 -0.43
C ASP A 47 7.72 3.47 -0.24
N PHE A 48 6.51 3.04 0.16
CA PHE A 48 6.17 1.61 0.27
C PHE A 48 6.22 0.90 -1.09
N LEU A 49 5.70 1.53 -2.16
CA LEU A 49 5.81 0.99 -3.52
C LEU A 49 7.26 0.91 -4.02
N LYS A 50 8.10 1.90 -3.70
CA LYS A 50 9.54 1.84 -3.98
C LYS A 50 10.20 0.66 -3.27
N ALA A 51 9.83 0.43 -2.02
CA ALA A 51 10.27 -0.71 -1.23
C ALA A 51 9.94 -2.04 -1.89
N SER A 52 8.67 -2.20 -2.24
CA SER A 52 8.17 -3.44 -2.83
C SER A 52 8.81 -3.75 -4.18
N SER A 53 9.28 -2.73 -4.92
CA SER A 53 9.97 -2.90 -6.21
C SER A 53 11.47 -3.15 -6.08
N SER A 54 12.07 -3.00 -4.90
CA SER A 54 13.53 -3.14 -4.70
C SER A 54 14.00 -4.54 -4.26
N GLY A 55 13.20 -5.58 -4.53
CA GLY A 55 13.56 -6.96 -4.23
C GLY A 55 13.07 -7.48 -2.88
N HIS A 56 12.36 -6.67 -2.11
CA HIS A 56 11.73 -7.07 -0.85
C HIS A 56 10.32 -7.63 -1.14
N ALA A 57 10.26 -8.90 -1.50
CA ALA A 57 8.98 -9.58 -1.80
C ALA A 57 8.19 -9.90 -0.52
N GLY A 58 6.85 -10.01 -0.65
CA GLY A 58 5.98 -10.43 0.45
C GLY A 58 5.74 -9.35 1.50
N ASN A 59 5.83 -8.08 1.12
CA ASN A 59 5.41 -6.95 1.96
C ASN A 59 3.89 -6.95 2.12
N ILE A 60 3.42 -6.53 3.29
CA ILE A 60 1.99 -6.47 3.61
C ILE A 60 1.67 -5.10 4.21
N THR A 61 0.54 -4.56 3.81
CA THR A 61 -0.03 -3.35 4.40
C THR A 61 -1.55 -3.40 4.37
N THR A 62 -2.20 -2.45 5.01
CA THR A 62 -3.64 -2.23 4.92
C THR A 62 -3.95 -0.85 4.37
N VAL A 63 -5.15 -0.69 3.84
CA VAL A 63 -5.70 0.58 3.38
C VAL A 63 -7.21 0.58 3.61
N HIS A 64 -7.76 1.71 4.03
CA HIS A 64 -9.21 1.86 4.20
C HIS A 64 -9.86 2.22 2.88
N GLU A 65 -10.46 1.22 2.24
CA GLU A 65 -11.22 1.36 0.98
C GLU A 65 -12.35 0.32 0.93
N SER A 66 -13.34 0.55 0.10
CA SER A 66 -14.56 -0.27 0.05
C SER A 66 -14.45 -1.51 -0.83
N SER A 67 -13.53 -1.51 -1.79
CA SER A 67 -13.32 -2.61 -2.75
C SER A 67 -11.85 -2.69 -3.19
N PRO A 68 -11.43 -3.80 -3.82
CA PRO A 68 -10.09 -3.90 -4.39
C PRO A 68 -9.80 -2.81 -5.44
N GLU A 69 -10.80 -2.46 -6.27
CA GLU A 69 -10.68 -1.45 -7.31
C GLU A 69 -10.49 -0.05 -6.70
N SER A 70 -11.30 0.30 -5.70
CA SER A 70 -11.15 1.57 -4.98
C SER A 70 -9.82 1.63 -4.22
N ALA A 71 -9.31 0.51 -3.73
CA ALA A 71 -8.01 0.43 -3.07
C ALA A 71 -6.85 0.81 -4.01
N VAL A 72 -6.88 0.35 -5.27
CA VAL A 72 -5.89 0.75 -6.27
C VAL A 72 -5.90 2.26 -6.49
N LEU A 73 -7.09 2.84 -6.72
CA LEU A 73 -7.23 4.28 -6.93
C LEU A 73 -6.85 5.09 -5.67
N GLY A 74 -7.26 4.62 -4.50
CA GLY A 74 -6.93 5.24 -3.22
C GLY A 74 -5.43 5.26 -2.94
N ILE A 75 -4.69 4.20 -3.32
CA ILE A 75 -3.23 4.18 -3.23
C ILE A 75 -2.60 5.17 -4.21
N VAL A 76 -3.12 5.27 -5.46
CA VAL A 76 -2.64 6.28 -6.42
C VAL A 76 -2.84 7.70 -5.87
N GLN A 77 -4.01 8.00 -5.29
CA GLN A 77 -4.28 9.31 -4.67
C GLN A 77 -3.32 9.62 -3.54
N ARG A 78 -3.02 8.64 -2.68
CA ARG A 78 -2.05 8.80 -1.59
C ARG A 78 -0.63 9.01 -2.10
N CYS A 79 -0.26 8.39 -3.22
CA CYS A 79 1.03 8.67 -3.87
C CYS A 79 1.18 10.14 -4.27
N TYR A 80 0.12 10.82 -4.72
CA TYR A 80 0.17 12.25 -5.03
C TYR A 80 0.40 13.16 -3.82
N MET A 81 0.21 12.68 -2.61
CA MET A 81 0.61 13.39 -1.39
C MET A 81 2.14 13.43 -1.22
N ASN A 82 2.88 12.56 -1.92
CA ASN A 82 4.34 12.57 -1.91
C ASN A 82 4.86 13.60 -2.93
N PRO A 83 5.78 14.50 -2.53
CA PRO A 83 6.34 15.51 -3.43
C PRO A 83 6.96 14.94 -4.71
N GLU A 84 7.53 13.73 -4.66
CA GLU A 84 8.11 13.07 -5.83
C GLU A 84 7.07 12.72 -6.92
N CYS A 85 5.79 12.62 -6.55
CA CYS A 85 4.72 12.19 -7.44
C CYS A 85 3.90 13.33 -8.01
N GLN A 86 3.99 14.54 -7.48
CA GLN A 86 3.07 15.65 -7.82
C GLN A 86 3.06 16.00 -9.31
N ASN A 87 4.17 15.82 -10.00
CA ASN A 87 4.32 16.09 -11.43
C ASN A 87 4.29 14.83 -12.31
N LEU A 88 4.05 13.64 -11.72
CA LEU A 88 3.96 12.41 -12.50
C LEU A 88 2.58 12.25 -13.11
N PRO A 89 2.48 11.80 -14.38
CA PRO A 89 1.20 11.45 -14.97
C PRO A 89 0.49 10.33 -14.21
N PHE A 90 -0.84 10.41 -14.12
CA PHE A 90 -1.67 9.43 -13.43
C PHE A 90 -1.39 7.98 -13.86
N ASN A 91 -1.28 7.74 -15.16
CA ASN A 91 -1.01 6.42 -15.71
C ASN A 91 0.36 5.83 -15.29
N VAL A 92 1.34 6.69 -14.99
CA VAL A 92 2.66 6.25 -14.51
C VAL A 92 2.55 5.72 -13.09
N ILE A 93 1.88 6.46 -12.20
CA ILE A 93 1.66 6.04 -10.81
C ILE A 93 0.77 4.79 -10.78
N LEU A 94 -0.32 4.79 -11.54
CA LEU A 94 -1.23 3.65 -11.62
C LEU A 94 -0.50 2.37 -12.06
N ARG A 95 0.31 2.44 -13.13
CA ARG A 95 1.11 1.30 -13.58
C ARG A 95 2.05 0.81 -12.48
N ARG A 96 2.64 1.73 -11.71
CA ARG A 96 3.51 1.35 -10.59
C ARG A 96 2.73 0.65 -9.48
N VAL A 97 1.55 1.12 -9.14
CA VAL A 97 0.65 0.44 -8.18
C VAL A 97 0.34 -0.97 -8.65
N LEU A 98 -0.18 -1.10 -9.86
CA LEU A 98 -0.60 -2.39 -10.43
C LEU A 98 0.56 -3.38 -10.65
N SER A 99 1.78 -2.89 -10.89
CA SER A 99 2.95 -3.77 -11.05
C SER A 99 3.55 -4.24 -9.74
N ASN A 100 3.36 -3.51 -8.63
CA ASN A 100 3.97 -3.82 -7.35
C ASN A 100 3.02 -4.49 -6.34
N ILE A 101 1.72 -4.44 -6.57
CA ILE A 101 0.73 -5.05 -5.68
C ILE A 101 0.22 -6.33 -6.36
N ASP A 102 0.50 -7.47 -5.75
CA ASP A 102 0.12 -8.76 -6.30
C ASP A 102 -1.30 -9.16 -5.90
N ILE A 103 -1.71 -8.84 -4.67
CA ILE A 103 -3.01 -9.23 -4.13
C ILE A 103 -3.61 -8.07 -3.32
N ILE A 104 -4.88 -7.78 -3.55
CA ILE A 104 -5.69 -6.92 -2.68
C ILE A 104 -6.88 -7.76 -2.22
N MET A 105 -7.08 -7.84 -0.92
CA MET A 105 -8.19 -8.55 -0.31
C MET A 105 -9.05 -7.56 0.47
N SER A 106 -10.31 -7.43 0.09
CA SER A 106 -11.30 -6.67 0.86
C SER A 106 -11.87 -7.53 1.97
N ILE A 107 -11.82 -7.02 3.18
CA ILE A 107 -12.41 -7.64 4.37
C ILE A 107 -13.64 -6.84 4.77
N LYS A 108 -14.78 -7.50 4.88
CA LYS A 108 -16.01 -6.94 5.42
C LYS A 108 -16.37 -7.57 6.75
N TYR A 109 -17.13 -6.82 7.53
CA TYR A 109 -17.67 -7.25 8.80
C TYR A 109 -19.20 -7.33 8.70
N LEU A 110 -19.77 -8.40 9.20
CA LEU A 110 -21.22 -8.57 9.36
C LEU A 110 -21.56 -8.34 10.84
N ASP A 111 -22.22 -7.23 11.13
CA ASP A 111 -22.54 -6.81 12.49
C ASP A 111 -23.48 -7.83 13.19
N ASP A 112 -24.44 -8.39 12.46
CA ASP A 112 -25.45 -9.31 13.00
C ASP A 112 -24.85 -10.68 13.42
N GLU A 113 -23.73 -11.07 12.84
CA GLU A 113 -23.11 -12.37 13.05
C GLU A 113 -21.74 -12.28 13.76
N ASP A 114 -21.26 -11.08 14.09
CA ASP A 114 -19.91 -10.81 14.63
C ASP A 114 -18.81 -11.51 13.80
N PHE A 115 -18.91 -11.42 12.48
CA PHE A 115 -18.08 -12.21 11.58
C PHE A 115 -17.38 -11.33 10.53
N ARG A 116 -16.11 -11.64 10.27
CA ARG A 116 -15.32 -11.01 9.19
C ARG A 116 -15.08 -11.99 8.06
N PHE A 117 -15.24 -11.52 6.82
CA PHE A 117 -15.03 -12.34 5.63
C PHE A 117 -14.37 -11.57 4.50
N ALA A 118 -13.69 -12.30 3.61
CA ALA A 118 -13.15 -11.73 2.37
C ALA A 118 -14.30 -11.52 1.38
N SER A 119 -14.60 -10.28 1.04
CA SER A 119 -15.71 -9.91 0.14
C SER A 119 -15.29 -9.69 -1.31
N GLY A 120 -13.99 -9.53 -1.57
CA GLY A 120 -13.44 -9.33 -2.91
C GLY A 120 -11.93 -9.51 -2.91
N ILE A 121 -11.42 -10.02 -4.00
CA ILE A 121 -9.98 -10.25 -4.20
C ILE A 121 -9.58 -9.72 -5.58
N TYR A 122 -8.59 -8.82 -5.62
CA TYR A 122 -7.81 -8.53 -6.80
C TYR A 122 -6.56 -9.42 -6.78
N TYR A 123 -6.31 -10.09 -7.88
CA TYR A 123 -5.08 -10.85 -8.10
C TYR A 123 -4.45 -10.40 -9.41
N LYS A 124 -3.26 -9.81 -9.33
CA LYS A 124 -2.59 -9.15 -10.47
C LYS A 124 -2.55 -9.98 -11.74
N GLN A 125 -2.20 -11.25 -11.65
CA GLN A 125 -2.06 -12.13 -12.81
C GLN A 125 -3.37 -12.36 -13.58
N LEU A 126 -4.51 -12.18 -12.92
CA LEU A 126 -5.84 -12.39 -13.53
C LEU A 126 -6.53 -11.07 -13.92
N HIS A 127 -6.30 -9.99 -13.18
CA HIS A 127 -7.13 -8.78 -13.25
C HIS A 127 -6.44 -7.54 -13.81
N VAL A 128 -5.11 -7.57 -13.97
CA VAL A 128 -4.37 -6.37 -14.38
C VAL A 128 -4.79 -5.86 -15.75
N ASP A 129 -5.01 -6.75 -16.73
CA ASP A 129 -5.40 -6.37 -18.09
C ASP A 129 -6.82 -5.83 -18.15
N ASP A 130 -7.75 -6.42 -17.38
CA ASP A 130 -9.13 -5.95 -17.26
C ASP A 130 -9.18 -4.57 -16.60
N TYR A 131 -8.33 -4.33 -15.62
CA TYR A 131 -8.23 -3.04 -14.96
C TYR A 131 -7.74 -1.95 -15.91
N PHE A 132 -6.70 -2.22 -16.71
CA PHE A 132 -6.22 -1.29 -17.73
C PHE A 132 -7.25 -1.04 -18.85
N ARG A 133 -8.07 -2.04 -19.17
CA ARG A 133 -9.15 -1.89 -20.15
C ARG A 133 -10.23 -0.93 -19.65
N LYS A 134 -10.72 -1.13 -18.43
CA LYS A 134 -11.73 -0.28 -17.78
C LYS A 134 -11.31 1.18 -17.59
N LEU A 135 -10.03 1.46 -17.55
CA LEU A 135 -9.50 2.83 -17.42
C LEU A 135 -9.39 3.58 -18.77
N LYS A 136 -9.59 2.89 -19.88
CA LYS A 136 -9.57 3.49 -21.24
C LYS A 136 -10.98 3.84 -21.74
N GLU A 137 -12.01 3.34 -21.07
CA GLU A 137 -13.43 3.66 -21.26
C GLU A 137 -13.84 4.87 -20.42
#